data_41a9bfc7b891c5c530bce79ec518e36a
#
_entry.id   41a9bfc7b891c5c530bce79ec518e36a
#
_cell.length_a   1.000
_cell.length_b   1.000
_cell.length_c   1.000
_cell.angle_alpha   90.00
_cell.angle_beta   90.00
_cell.angle_gamma   90.00
#
_symmetry.space_group_name_H-M   'P 1'
#
loop_
_entity.id
_entity.type
_entity.pdbx_description
1 polymer ?
#
loop_
_entity_poly.entity_id
_entity_poly.type
_entity_poly.pdbx_seq_one_letter_code
_entity_poly.pdbx_strand_id
1 'polypeptide(L)'
;MATSRNDDVLIIGGGHNGLVCAAYLAATGLKVRVLERRHLVGGAAVTEEFHPGFRNSVASYTVSLLNPKVIRDLRLHEHGLRVVERPYANFLPLPDGRSF
;
A
#
# COMPACT_ATOMS: atom_id res chain seq x y z
N MET A 1 3.39 22.05 27.84
CA MET A 1 4.55 21.14 27.98
C MET A 1 4.47 20.08 26.90
N ALA A 2 5.44 20.03 26.03
CA ALA A 2 5.55 18.92 25.07
C ALA A 2 5.83 17.65 25.85
N THR A 3 4.92 16.70 25.88
CA THR A 3 5.18 15.37 26.38
C THR A 3 6.29 14.77 25.51
N SER A 4 7.46 14.54 26.08
CA SER A 4 8.53 13.81 25.41
C SER A 4 8.01 12.42 25.10
N ARG A 5 7.61 12.17 23.87
CA ARG A 5 7.24 10.84 23.43
C ARG A 5 8.55 10.10 23.14
N ASN A 6 8.89 9.15 23.99
CA ASN A 6 10.01 8.26 23.73
C ASN A 6 9.55 7.20 22.71
N ASP A 7 9.87 7.42 21.46
CA ASP A 7 9.75 6.40 20.42
C ASP A 7 11.07 5.63 20.35
N ASP A 8 10.98 4.32 20.18
CA ASP A 8 12.16 3.46 20.00
C ASP A 8 12.66 3.54 18.56
N VAL A 9 11.73 3.75 17.61
CA VAL A 9 12.02 3.81 16.17
C VAL A 9 11.21 4.91 15.51
N LEU A 10 11.88 5.65 14.63
CA LEU A 10 11.28 6.66 13.77
C LEU A 10 11.45 6.26 12.30
N ILE A 11 10.36 6.15 11.56
CA ILE A 11 10.35 5.85 10.12
C ILE A 11 9.91 7.09 9.37
N ILE A 12 10.72 7.52 8.43
CA ILE A 12 10.41 8.66 7.56
C ILE A 12 9.81 8.13 6.24
N GLY A 13 8.55 8.47 6.02
CA GLY A 13 7.77 8.04 4.88
C GLY A 13 6.82 6.89 5.18
N GLY A 14 5.51 7.12 4.95
CA GLY A 14 4.43 6.16 5.12
C GLY A 14 4.07 5.43 3.81
N GLY A 15 5.04 5.14 2.96
CA GLY A 15 4.85 4.27 1.81
C GLY A 15 4.75 2.80 2.22
N HIS A 16 4.43 1.91 1.29
CA HIS A 16 4.24 0.48 1.57
C HIS A 16 5.44 -0.17 2.28
N ASN A 17 6.67 0.17 1.89
CA ASN A 17 7.87 -0.37 2.56
C ASN A 17 8.01 0.14 4.00
N GLY A 18 7.81 1.43 4.22
CA GLY A 18 7.84 2.02 5.56
C GLY A 18 6.77 1.45 6.48
N LEU A 19 5.55 1.25 5.96
CA LEU A 19 4.45 0.66 6.72
C LEU A 19 4.70 -0.81 7.07
N VAL A 20 5.24 -1.60 6.14
CA VAL A 20 5.64 -3.00 6.42
C VAL A 20 6.73 -3.06 7.47
N CYS A 21 7.77 -2.25 7.34
CA CYS A 21 8.84 -2.14 8.33
C CYS A 21 8.28 -1.75 9.71
N ALA A 22 7.41 -0.75 9.76
CA ALA A 22 6.76 -0.32 11.00
C ALA A 22 5.98 -1.46 11.66
N ALA A 23 5.21 -2.22 10.87
CA ALA A 23 4.40 -3.31 11.38
C ALA A 23 5.26 -4.44 11.98
N TYR A 24 6.35 -4.83 11.31
CA TYR A 24 7.26 -5.84 11.84
C TYR A 24 7.95 -5.38 13.13
N LEU A 25 8.43 -4.14 13.18
CA LEU A 25 9.08 -3.60 14.36
C LEU A 25 8.10 -3.45 15.53
N ALA A 26 6.89 -2.97 15.26
CA ALA A 26 5.85 -2.87 16.30
C ALA A 26 5.45 -4.24 16.84
N ALA A 27 5.43 -5.28 16.01
CA ALA A 27 5.15 -6.65 16.42
C ALA A 27 6.19 -7.21 17.41
N THR A 28 7.40 -6.64 17.48
CA THR A 28 8.41 -6.98 18.50
C THR A 28 8.26 -6.21 19.81
N GLY A 29 7.25 -5.37 19.91
CA GLY A 29 6.99 -4.55 21.12
C GLY A 29 7.64 -3.18 21.11
N LEU A 30 8.34 -2.79 20.05
CA LEU A 30 8.94 -1.48 19.92
C LEU A 30 7.88 -0.40 19.69
N LYS A 31 8.11 0.78 20.25
CA LYS A 31 7.29 1.97 19.99
C LYS A 31 7.74 2.61 18.69
N VAL A 32 6.99 2.39 17.65
CA VAL A 32 7.31 2.86 16.31
C VAL A 32 6.46 4.06 15.94
N ARG A 33 7.10 5.11 15.40
CA ARG A 33 6.43 6.25 14.80
C ARG A 33 6.76 6.34 13.31
N VAL A 34 5.73 6.53 12.50
CA VAL A 34 5.87 6.83 11.07
C VAL A 34 5.55 8.30 10.86
N LEU A 35 6.42 9.01 10.17
CA LEU A 35 6.20 10.37 9.73
C LEU A 35 5.94 10.38 8.22
N GLU A 36 4.77 10.83 7.84
CA GLU A 36 4.36 10.97 6.43
C GLU A 36 4.06 12.45 6.15
N ARG A 37 4.61 12.96 5.05
CA ARG A 37 4.39 14.36 4.63
C ARG A 37 2.98 14.60 4.11
N ARG A 38 2.39 13.60 3.45
CA ARG A 38 1.04 13.68 2.91
C ARG A 38 0.01 13.43 4.01
N HIS A 39 -1.22 13.83 3.77
CA HIS A 39 -2.36 13.59 4.68
C HIS A 39 -2.84 12.12 4.69
N LEU A 40 -2.29 11.28 3.80
CA LEU A 40 -2.61 9.86 3.71
C LEU A 40 -1.34 9.03 3.47
N VAL A 41 -1.38 7.80 3.93
CA VAL A 41 -0.29 6.83 3.77
C VAL A 41 -0.50 5.96 2.54
N GLY A 42 0.53 5.20 2.15
CA GLY A 42 0.47 4.24 1.04
C GLY A 42 1.54 4.48 -0.02
N GLY A 43 2.07 5.69 -0.13
CA GLY A 43 3.09 6.01 -1.13
C GLY A 43 2.62 5.68 -2.55
N ALA A 44 3.40 4.90 -3.30
CA ALA A 44 3.04 4.46 -4.65
C ALA A 44 1.85 3.50 -4.70
N ALA A 45 1.50 2.85 -3.58
CA ALA A 45 0.36 1.94 -3.49
C ALA A 45 -0.97 2.63 -3.14
N VAL A 46 -0.98 3.95 -3.06
CA VAL A 46 -2.17 4.71 -2.67
C VAL A 46 -3.25 4.66 -3.75
N THR A 47 -4.50 4.60 -3.29
CA THR A 47 -5.68 4.82 -4.12
C THR A 47 -6.23 6.21 -3.85
N GLU A 48 -6.39 7.02 -4.87
CA GLU A 48 -6.89 8.39 -4.77
C GLU A 48 -8.11 8.62 -5.65
N GLU A 49 -8.93 9.57 -5.25
CA GLU A 49 -10.04 10.04 -6.05
C GLU A 49 -9.53 11.10 -7.03
N PHE A 50 -9.56 10.80 -8.31
CA PHE A 50 -9.12 11.72 -9.36
C PHE A 50 -10.28 12.53 -9.98
N HIS A 51 -11.51 12.10 -9.75
CA HIS A 51 -12.74 12.79 -10.11
C HIS A 51 -13.82 12.39 -9.10
N PRO A 52 -14.76 13.28 -8.73
CA PRO A 52 -15.82 12.95 -7.78
C PRO A 52 -16.52 11.63 -8.08
N GLY A 53 -16.47 10.69 -7.14
CA GLY A 53 -16.99 9.32 -7.28
C GLY A 53 -16.09 8.32 -8.00
N PHE A 54 -14.94 8.74 -8.55
CA PHE A 54 -14.03 7.87 -9.29
C PHE A 54 -12.66 7.78 -8.61
N ARG A 55 -12.29 6.58 -8.24
CA ARG A 55 -11.03 6.28 -7.55
C ARG A 55 -10.22 5.23 -8.29
N ASN A 56 -8.92 5.39 -8.31
CA ASN A 56 -8.01 4.37 -8.82
C ASN A 56 -6.69 4.34 -8.04
N SER A 57 -5.91 3.31 -8.28
CA SER A 57 -4.53 3.25 -7.82
C SER A 57 -3.68 4.22 -8.63
N VAL A 58 -2.92 5.08 -7.95
CA VAL A 58 -2.09 6.09 -8.62
C VAL A 58 -0.94 5.44 -9.40
N ALA A 59 -0.30 4.42 -8.84
CA ALA A 59 0.88 3.80 -9.47
C ALA A 59 0.96 2.27 -9.29
N SER A 60 0.00 1.64 -8.63
CA SER A 60 0.04 0.21 -8.30
C SER A 60 -1.23 -0.51 -8.73
N TYR A 61 -1.56 -0.42 -10.00
CA TYR A 61 -2.76 -1.03 -10.57
C TYR A 61 -2.66 -2.57 -10.70
N THR A 62 -1.48 -3.13 -10.55
CA THR A 62 -1.24 -4.58 -10.58
C THR A 62 -0.49 -5.01 -9.32
N VAL A 63 -1.03 -6.01 -8.63
CA VAL A 63 -0.38 -6.65 -7.48
C VAL A 63 0.45 -7.82 -8.00
N SER A 64 1.73 -7.61 -8.23
CA SER A 64 2.64 -8.65 -8.77
C SER A 64 3.83 -8.95 -7.87
N LEU A 65 4.28 -7.97 -7.08
CA LEU A 65 5.51 -8.07 -6.29
C LEU A 65 5.29 -8.10 -4.77
N LEU A 66 4.04 -8.08 -4.33
CA LEU A 66 3.75 -8.17 -2.89
C LEU A 66 4.14 -9.57 -2.39
N ASN A 67 5.13 -9.60 -1.50
CA ASN A 67 5.69 -10.86 -1.02
C ASN A 67 4.65 -11.65 -0.22
N PRO A 68 4.39 -12.93 -0.58
CA PRO A 68 3.45 -13.78 0.15
C PRO A 68 3.76 -13.93 1.65
N LYS A 69 5.05 -13.83 2.02
CA LYS A 69 5.45 -13.81 3.43
C LYS A 69 4.85 -12.62 4.17
N VAL A 70 4.87 -11.43 3.58
CA VAL A 70 4.30 -10.21 4.18
C VAL A 70 2.78 -10.36 4.33
N ILE A 71 2.11 -10.90 3.31
CA ILE A 71 0.66 -11.15 3.33
C ILE A 71 0.30 -12.03 4.53
N ARG A 72 1.02 -13.14 4.70
CA ARG A 72 0.80 -14.10 5.76
C ARG A 72 1.16 -13.54 7.14
N ASP A 73 2.36 -13.02 7.30
CA ASP A 73 2.89 -12.60 8.60
C ASP A 73 2.09 -11.43 9.18
N LEU A 74 1.67 -10.50 8.34
CA LEU A 74 0.85 -9.36 8.73
C LEU A 74 -0.66 -9.63 8.59
N ARG A 75 -1.04 -10.84 8.21
CA ARG A 75 -2.45 -11.27 8.08
C ARG A 75 -3.30 -10.31 7.24
N LEU A 76 -2.76 -9.87 6.09
CA LEU A 76 -3.35 -8.78 5.33
C LEU A 76 -4.77 -9.09 4.85
N HIS A 77 -5.14 -10.35 4.64
CA HIS A 77 -6.51 -10.75 4.29
C HIS A 77 -7.50 -10.44 5.41
N GLU A 78 -7.10 -10.57 6.67
CA GLU A 78 -7.94 -10.19 7.82
C GLU A 78 -8.14 -8.68 7.92
N HIS A 79 -7.23 -7.91 7.34
CA HIS A 79 -7.30 -6.44 7.23
C HIS A 79 -7.91 -5.95 5.91
N GLY A 80 -8.55 -6.85 5.15
CA GLY A 80 -9.31 -6.50 3.96
C GLY A 80 -8.56 -6.60 2.63
N LEU A 81 -7.32 -7.10 2.61
CA LEU A 81 -6.64 -7.35 1.34
C LEU A 81 -7.42 -8.41 0.54
N ARG A 82 -7.87 -8.02 -0.64
CA ARG A 82 -8.48 -8.92 -1.62
C ARG A 82 -7.79 -8.71 -2.96
N VAL A 83 -7.04 -9.72 -3.40
CA VAL A 83 -6.44 -9.74 -4.74
C VAL A 83 -7.44 -10.41 -5.68
N VAL A 84 -7.77 -9.73 -6.77
CA VAL A 84 -8.68 -10.21 -7.79
C VAL A 84 -7.89 -10.49 -9.05
N GLU A 85 -7.97 -11.70 -9.56
CA GLU A 85 -7.38 -12.04 -10.84
C GLU A 85 -8.19 -11.40 -11.98
N ARG A 86 -7.47 -10.91 -12.96
CA ARG A 86 -8.05 -10.37 -14.18
C ARG A 86 -7.91 -11.41 -15.29
N PRO A 87 -8.96 -11.62 -16.10
CA PRO A 87 -8.91 -12.56 -17.22
C PRO A 87 -7.87 -12.14 -18.28
N TYR A 88 -7.59 -10.83 -18.36
CA TYR A 88 -6.62 -10.24 -19.29
C TYR A 88 -5.70 -9.29 -18.55
N ALA A 89 -4.39 -9.40 -18.78
CA ALA A 89 -3.41 -8.48 -18.20
C ALA A 89 -3.47 -7.11 -18.89
N ASN A 90 -3.60 -7.11 -20.22
CA ASN A 90 -3.71 -5.92 -21.05
C ASN A 90 -4.82 -6.13 -22.09
N PHE A 91 -5.39 -5.03 -22.52
CA PHE A 91 -6.32 -4.98 -23.64
C PHE A 91 -5.91 -3.84 -24.58
N LEU A 92 -5.54 -4.19 -25.78
CA LEU A 92 -5.14 -3.25 -26.81
C LEU A 92 -6.11 -3.34 -28.00
N PRO A 93 -7.08 -2.42 -28.12
CA PRO A 93 -7.99 -2.40 -29.25
C PRO A 93 -7.25 -1.90 -30.51
N LEU A 94 -7.53 -2.53 -31.63
CA LEU A 94 -7.03 -2.13 -32.94
C LEU A 94 -8.14 -1.46 -33.76
N PRO A 95 -7.78 -0.58 -34.75
CA PRO A 95 -8.75 0.11 -35.60
C PRO A 95 -9.62 -0.82 -36.43
N ASP A 96 -9.17 -2.04 -36.71
CA ASP A 96 -9.88 -3.06 -37.48
C ASP A 96 -10.83 -3.93 -36.62
N GLY A 97 -11.04 -3.57 -35.36
CA GLY A 97 -11.92 -4.27 -34.42
C GLY A 97 -11.30 -5.49 -33.74
N ARG A 98 -10.05 -5.83 -34.03
CA ARG A 98 -9.30 -6.84 -33.28
C ARG A 98 -8.79 -6.28 -31.97
N SER A 99 -8.34 -7.15 -31.08
CA SER A 99 -7.66 -6.79 -29.83
C SER A 99 -6.57 -7.78 -29.48
N PHE A 100 -5.58 -7.33 -28.73
CA PHE A 100 -4.56 -8.14 -28.09
C PHE A 100 -4.70 -8.05 -26.58
#